data_618829d382233b69feab8111b41a3e8d
#
_entry.id   618829d382233b69feab8111b41a3e8d
#
_cell.length_a   1.000
_cell.length_b   1.000
_cell.length_c   1.000
_cell.angle_alpha   90.00
_cell.angle_beta   90.00
_cell.angle_gamma   90.00
#
_symmetry.space_group_name_H-M   'P 1'
#
loop_
_entity.id
_entity.type
_entity.pdbx_description
1 polymer ?
#
loop_
_entity_poly.entity_id
_entity_poly.type
_entity_poly.pdbx_seq_one_letter_code
_entity_poly.pdbx_strand_id
1 'polypeptide(L)'
;MPLWGKTDADESKPKWLTDDQKKEVFANNSGWVVEGGSAQTGNGNANAQAEVLCCIGGLSTGIGAGDITDVEWITTTADKSAGFTLSVRVRYNEPVTVTGSPTIAVTNGNQGSGSGRGPHTLVYASGTGSNELVFSLAIAAANAATNADDVLVVGAQNILKPGGATMKDTADGTTASAVAVSADQGTACGSVTVVA
;
A
#
# COMPACT_ATOMS: atom_id res chain seq x y z
N MET A 1 -0.63 -15.60 21.47
CA MET A 1 -1.69 -14.63 21.11
C MET A 1 -1.93 -14.80 19.62
N PRO A 2 -3.16 -14.76 19.14
CA PRO A 2 -3.38 -14.75 17.70
C PRO A 2 -2.65 -13.54 17.08
N LEU A 3 -2.00 -13.75 15.95
CA LEU A 3 -1.25 -12.72 15.21
C LEU A 3 -2.23 -11.80 14.46
N TRP A 4 -3.19 -11.23 15.18
CA TRP A 4 -4.21 -10.38 14.61
C TRP A 4 -3.60 -9.13 14.01
N GLY A 5 -3.73 -8.97 12.69
CA GLY A 5 -3.26 -7.81 11.95
C GLY A 5 -1.76 -7.50 12.05
N LYS A 6 -0.98 -8.37 12.70
CA LYS A 6 0.46 -8.17 12.89
C LYS A 6 1.27 -8.52 11.66
N THR A 7 0.73 -9.38 10.81
CA THR A 7 1.33 -9.75 9.54
C THR A 7 0.24 -9.83 8.47
N ASP A 8 0.61 -9.61 7.23
CA ASP A 8 -0.20 -9.82 6.03
C ASP A 8 -0.17 -11.27 5.54
N ALA A 9 0.51 -12.16 6.27
CA ALA A 9 0.60 -13.57 5.92
C ALA A 9 -0.80 -14.20 5.82
N ASP A 10 -1.03 -14.98 4.78
CA ASP A 10 -2.31 -15.62 4.49
C ASP A 10 -2.86 -16.45 5.65
N GLU A 11 -1.99 -17.02 6.46
CA GLU A 11 -2.37 -17.73 7.66
C GLU A 11 -2.96 -16.84 8.77
N SER A 12 -2.72 -15.53 8.75
CA SER A 12 -3.30 -14.59 9.71
C SER A 12 -4.67 -14.06 9.27
N LYS A 13 -4.99 -14.16 7.98
CA LYS A 13 -6.29 -13.79 7.40
C LYS A 13 -7.36 -14.85 7.67
N PRO A 14 -8.65 -14.51 7.62
CA PRO A 14 -9.72 -15.50 7.84
C PRO A 14 -9.60 -16.71 6.91
N LYS A 15 -9.57 -17.92 7.49
CA LYS A 15 -9.26 -19.16 6.77
C LYS A 15 -10.35 -19.62 5.80
N TRP A 16 -11.57 -19.12 5.93
CA TRP A 16 -12.68 -19.44 5.01
C TRP A 16 -12.62 -18.69 3.68
N LEU A 17 -11.71 -17.70 3.57
CA LEU A 17 -11.52 -16.93 2.35
C LEU A 17 -10.68 -17.73 1.34
N THR A 18 -11.02 -17.59 0.06
CA THR A 18 -10.15 -18.05 -1.03
C THR A 18 -8.92 -17.15 -1.14
N ASP A 19 -7.89 -17.60 -1.85
CA ASP A 19 -6.66 -16.82 -2.02
C ASP A 19 -6.90 -15.50 -2.77
N ASP A 20 -7.86 -15.45 -3.69
CA ASP A 20 -8.25 -14.21 -4.36
C ASP A 20 -9.01 -13.26 -3.42
N GLN A 21 -9.91 -13.80 -2.60
CA GLN A 21 -10.62 -13.01 -1.59
C GLN A 21 -9.71 -12.43 -0.53
N LYS A 22 -8.66 -13.15 -0.14
CA LYS A 22 -7.66 -12.67 0.83
C LYS A 22 -6.90 -11.45 0.33
N LYS A 23 -6.74 -11.26 -0.97
CA LYS A 23 -6.07 -10.09 -1.55
C LYS A 23 -6.81 -8.78 -1.28
N GLU A 24 -8.14 -8.85 -1.15
CA GLU A 24 -9.02 -7.71 -0.91
C GLU A 24 -9.32 -7.50 0.59
N VAL A 25 -8.71 -8.30 1.47
CA VAL A 25 -8.97 -8.28 2.93
C VAL A 25 -7.73 -7.85 3.69
N PHE A 26 -7.88 -6.88 4.56
CA PHE A 26 -6.82 -6.35 5.42
C PHE A 26 -7.31 -6.13 6.86
N ALA A 27 -6.40 -5.94 7.80
CA ALA A 27 -6.72 -5.68 9.20
C ALA A 27 -6.71 -4.17 9.48
N ASN A 28 -7.64 -3.73 10.32
CA ASN A 28 -7.64 -2.41 10.94
C ASN A 28 -8.15 -2.50 12.39
N ASN A 29 -8.30 -1.36 13.07
CA ASN A 29 -8.78 -1.33 14.47
C ASN A 29 -10.17 -1.92 14.66
N SER A 30 -10.98 -2.02 13.62
CA SER A 30 -12.32 -2.62 13.67
C SER A 30 -12.28 -4.15 13.54
N GLY A 31 -11.19 -4.69 13.01
CA GLY A 31 -11.08 -6.10 12.73
C GLY A 31 -10.53 -6.40 11.35
N TRP A 32 -10.95 -7.52 10.76
CA TRP A 32 -10.74 -7.80 9.35
C TRP A 32 -11.79 -7.09 8.53
N VAL A 33 -11.34 -6.35 7.52
CA VAL A 33 -12.19 -5.55 6.64
C VAL A 33 -11.91 -5.88 5.18
N VAL A 34 -12.92 -5.70 4.35
CA VAL A 34 -12.84 -5.83 2.89
C VAL A 34 -12.77 -4.45 2.28
N GLU A 35 -11.92 -4.26 1.30
CA GLU A 35 -11.80 -2.98 0.60
C GLU A 35 -13.09 -2.54 -0.09
N GLY A 36 -13.25 -1.23 -0.25
CA GLY A 36 -14.37 -0.68 -1.02
C GLY A 36 -14.33 -1.12 -2.47
N GLY A 37 -15.48 -1.47 -3.04
CA GLY A 37 -15.59 -1.93 -4.41
C GLY A 37 -15.32 -3.42 -4.63
N SER A 38 -14.96 -4.15 -3.57
CA SER A 38 -14.79 -5.61 -3.61
C SER A 38 -16.08 -6.31 -4.02
N ALA A 39 -15.95 -7.32 -4.86
CA ALA A 39 -17.08 -8.21 -5.21
C ALA A 39 -17.64 -8.97 -3.99
N GLN A 40 -16.87 -9.11 -2.92
CA GLN A 40 -17.28 -9.77 -1.68
C GLN A 40 -18.36 -8.98 -0.92
N THR A 41 -18.37 -7.66 -1.05
CA THR A 41 -19.34 -6.77 -0.36
C THR A 41 -20.62 -6.57 -1.18
N GLY A 42 -20.60 -6.87 -2.47
CA GLY A 42 -21.69 -6.55 -3.40
C GLY A 42 -21.84 -5.04 -3.69
N ASN A 43 -20.96 -4.22 -3.15
CA ASN A 43 -20.91 -2.78 -3.38
C ASN A 43 -19.79 -2.45 -4.40
N GLY A 44 -20.16 -2.19 -5.65
CA GLY A 44 -19.20 -1.89 -6.71
C GLY A 44 -18.54 -0.49 -6.64
N ASN A 45 -18.69 0.24 -5.53
CA ASN A 45 -18.12 1.58 -5.37
C ASN A 45 -16.70 1.49 -4.75
N ALA A 46 -15.67 1.59 -5.57
CA ALA A 46 -14.27 1.59 -5.13
C ALA A 46 -13.87 2.75 -4.19
N ASN A 47 -14.70 3.80 -4.11
CA ASN A 47 -14.49 4.91 -3.19
C ASN A 47 -15.28 4.74 -1.87
N ALA A 48 -15.97 3.63 -1.69
CA ALA A 48 -16.65 3.33 -0.43
C ALA A 48 -15.63 3.08 0.69
N GLN A 49 -16.07 3.30 1.92
CA GLN A 49 -15.30 2.86 3.09
C GLN A 49 -15.19 1.34 3.10
N ALA A 50 -14.06 0.82 3.61
CA ALA A 50 -13.90 -0.61 3.81
C ALA A 50 -15.00 -1.18 4.71
N GLU A 51 -15.52 -2.34 4.33
CA GLU A 51 -16.60 -3.00 5.08
C GLU A 51 -16.04 -4.03 6.07
N VAL A 52 -16.59 -4.06 7.27
CA VAL A 52 -16.11 -4.98 8.32
C VAL A 52 -16.58 -6.40 7.99
N LEU A 53 -15.61 -7.28 7.71
CA LEU A 53 -15.84 -8.70 7.47
C LEU A 53 -15.95 -9.49 8.78
N CYS A 54 -15.07 -9.18 9.74
CA CYS A 54 -15.05 -9.82 11.05
C CYS A 54 -14.60 -8.80 12.10
N CYS A 55 -15.51 -8.44 13.00
CA CYS A 55 -15.23 -7.56 14.13
C CYS A 55 -14.71 -8.38 15.31
N ILE A 56 -13.65 -7.91 15.95
CA ILE A 56 -13.20 -8.46 17.23
C ILE A 56 -13.44 -7.40 18.31
N GLY A 57 -14.40 -7.69 19.15
CA GLY A 57 -14.67 -6.86 20.32
C GLY A 57 -13.52 -6.89 21.33
N GLY A 58 -13.25 -5.75 21.96
CA GLY A 58 -12.23 -5.63 23.00
C GLY A 58 -10.78 -5.61 22.49
N LEU A 59 -10.57 -5.39 21.19
CA LEU A 59 -9.24 -5.03 20.70
C LEU A 59 -8.79 -3.74 21.40
N SER A 60 -7.57 -3.74 21.89
CA SER A 60 -6.95 -2.53 22.42
C SER A 60 -6.90 -1.46 21.33
N THR A 61 -7.14 -0.20 21.71
CA THR A 61 -7.04 0.95 20.82
C THR A 61 -5.59 1.27 20.41
N GLY A 62 -4.63 0.52 20.91
CA GLY A 62 -3.23 0.57 20.54
C GLY A 62 -2.66 -0.85 20.54
N ILE A 63 -2.35 -1.40 19.38
CA ILE A 63 -1.73 -2.73 19.24
C ILE A 63 -0.19 -2.63 19.31
N GLY A 64 0.33 -1.45 19.51
CA GLY A 64 1.75 -1.14 19.53
C GLY A 64 2.15 -0.24 18.36
N ALA A 65 3.22 -0.55 17.67
CA ALA A 65 3.59 0.17 16.45
C ALA A 65 2.67 -0.23 15.29
N GLY A 66 2.20 0.72 14.50
CA GLY A 66 1.45 0.41 13.28
C GLY A 66 2.27 -0.45 12.33
N ASP A 67 1.77 -1.64 12.01
CA ASP A 67 2.39 -2.57 11.05
C ASP A 67 1.73 -2.44 9.68
N ILE A 68 2.52 -2.58 8.60
CA ILE A 68 2.00 -2.61 7.24
C ILE A 68 1.22 -3.92 7.05
N THR A 69 -0.03 -3.82 6.65
CA THR A 69 -0.90 -4.98 6.40
C THR A 69 -1.08 -5.26 4.92
N ASP A 70 -1.00 -4.23 4.09
CA ASP A 70 -1.20 -4.37 2.66
C ASP A 70 -0.53 -3.24 1.87
N VAL A 71 -0.23 -3.49 0.59
CA VAL A 71 0.24 -2.51 -0.38
C VAL A 71 -0.47 -2.76 -1.69
N GLU A 72 -1.08 -1.73 -2.27
CA GLU A 72 -1.84 -1.85 -3.50
C GLU A 72 -1.61 -0.71 -4.48
N TRP A 73 -1.86 -0.96 -5.76
CA TRP A 73 -1.90 0.06 -6.78
C TRP A 73 -3.22 0.83 -6.75
N ILE A 74 -3.12 2.17 -6.72
CA ILE A 74 -4.24 3.05 -7.07
C ILE A 74 -4.26 3.27 -8.59
N THR A 75 -3.08 3.30 -9.20
CA THR A 75 -2.94 3.43 -10.65
C THR A 75 -3.34 2.14 -11.33
N THR A 76 -4.38 2.17 -12.14
CA THR A 76 -4.86 1.02 -12.92
C THR A 76 -4.39 1.04 -14.37
N THR A 77 -4.07 2.22 -14.88
CA THR A 77 -3.61 2.42 -16.26
C THR A 77 -2.42 3.38 -16.29
N ALA A 78 -1.42 3.07 -17.08
CA ALA A 78 -0.21 3.86 -17.25
C ALA A 78 0.02 4.10 -18.75
N ASP A 79 -0.39 5.25 -19.27
CA ASP A 79 -0.24 5.64 -20.68
C ASP A 79 0.94 6.60 -20.81
N LYS A 80 2.00 6.12 -21.47
CA LYS A 80 3.20 6.92 -21.69
C LYS A 80 2.94 8.14 -22.57
N SER A 81 2.04 8.04 -23.55
CA SER A 81 1.80 9.10 -24.51
C SER A 81 1.07 10.28 -23.88
N ALA A 82 0.15 10.00 -22.99
CA ALA A 82 -0.63 11.02 -22.28
C ALA A 82 0.05 11.51 -20.99
N GLY A 83 0.94 10.71 -20.42
CA GLY A 83 1.39 10.86 -19.04
C GLY A 83 0.34 10.34 -18.05
N PHE A 84 0.78 10.05 -16.83
CA PHE A 84 -0.09 9.48 -15.79
C PHE A 84 0.41 9.81 -14.39
N THR A 85 -0.44 9.63 -13.40
CA THR A 85 -0.04 9.70 -12.01
C THR A 85 0.15 8.28 -11.49
N LEU A 86 1.39 7.95 -11.13
CA LEU A 86 1.71 6.67 -10.49
C LEU A 86 1.42 6.81 -9.01
N SER A 87 0.55 5.96 -8.47
CA SER A 87 0.10 6.02 -7.08
C SER A 87 -0.01 4.65 -6.47
N VAL A 88 0.47 4.55 -5.23
CA VAL A 88 0.43 3.35 -4.39
C VAL A 88 -0.20 3.70 -3.06
N ARG A 89 -1.04 2.82 -2.53
CA ARG A 89 -1.59 2.88 -1.18
C ARG A 89 -0.86 1.87 -0.31
N VAL A 90 -0.46 2.31 0.88
CA VAL A 90 0.08 1.45 1.94
C VAL A 90 -0.90 1.45 3.09
N ARG A 91 -1.38 0.28 3.48
CA ARG A 91 -2.32 0.10 4.59
C ARG A 91 -1.62 -0.37 5.84
N TYR A 92 -2.09 0.14 6.94
CA TYR A 92 -1.61 -0.18 8.28
C TYR A 92 -2.74 -0.77 9.14
N ASN A 93 -2.38 -1.58 10.12
CA ASN A 93 -3.33 -2.08 11.13
C ASN A 93 -3.84 -0.98 12.08
N GLU A 94 -3.14 0.16 12.17
CA GLU A 94 -3.46 1.31 13.01
C GLU A 94 -3.26 2.63 12.27
N PRO A 95 -3.90 3.73 12.70
CA PRO A 95 -3.67 5.05 12.14
C PRO A 95 -2.22 5.51 12.33
N VAL A 96 -1.64 6.06 11.27
CA VAL A 96 -0.24 6.54 11.24
C VAL A 96 -0.18 8.04 11.01
N THR A 97 0.48 8.74 11.90
CA THR A 97 0.80 10.16 11.74
C THR A 97 2.09 10.32 10.96
N VAL A 98 2.01 10.99 9.84
CA VAL A 98 3.15 11.28 8.95
C VAL A 98 3.56 12.74 9.09
N THR A 99 4.88 12.98 9.26
CA THR A 99 5.49 14.30 9.17
C THR A 99 6.58 14.28 8.12
N GLY A 100 6.66 15.34 7.32
CA GLY A 100 7.60 15.42 6.20
C GLY A 100 7.13 14.61 4.99
N SER A 101 8.07 14.19 4.17
CA SER A 101 7.79 13.56 2.87
C SER A 101 8.49 12.20 2.75
N PRO A 102 8.00 11.16 3.44
CA PRO A 102 8.51 9.81 3.20
C PRO A 102 8.28 9.38 1.75
N THR A 103 9.09 8.42 1.29
CA THR A 103 9.08 7.99 -0.10
C THR A 103 9.08 6.47 -0.23
N ILE A 104 8.47 5.98 -1.31
CA ILE A 104 8.51 4.57 -1.72
C ILE A 104 9.02 4.49 -3.16
N ALA A 105 9.84 3.48 -3.47
CA ALA A 105 10.36 3.28 -4.81
C ALA A 105 9.49 2.31 -5.61
N VAL A 106 9.31 2.62 -6.88
CA VAL A 106 8.72 1.71 -7.88
C VAL A 106 9.78 1.39 -8.89
N THR A 107 10.10 0.12 -9.04
CA THR A 107 11.12 -0.37 -9.97
C THR A 107 10.48 -0.91 -11.24
N ASN A 108 11.29 -1.00 -12.31
CA ASN A 108 10.89 -1.66 -13.53
C ASN A 108 11.27 -3.15 -13.46
N GLY A 109 10.27 -4.01 -13.22
CA GLY A 109 10.47 -5.44 -12.95
C GLY A 109 10.96 -6.27 -14.14
N ASN A 110 10.75 -5.79 -15.37
CA ASN A 110 11.17 -6.51 -16.59
C ASN A 110 12.45 -5.97 -17.23
N GLN A 111 12.93 -4.79 -16.80
CA GLN A 111 14.08 -4.11 -17.43
C GLN A 111 15.30 -3.98 -16.50
N GLY A 112 15.09 -4.21 -15.21
CA GLY A 112 16.10 -3.97 -14.19
C GLY A 112 16.39 -2.47 -13.97
N SER A 113 17.34 -2.18 -13.09
CA SER A 113 17.85 -0.81 -12.86
C SER A 113 18.93 -0.51 -13.89
N GLY A 114 18.72 0.45 -14.74
CA GLY A 114 19.73 0.86 -15.69
C GLY A 114 19.18 1.72 -16.83
N SER A 115 20.03 2.49 -17.50
CA SER A 115 19.68 3.24 -18.71
C SER A 115 18.53 4.23 -18.56
N GLY A 116 18.40 4.90 -17.42
CA GLY A 116 17.38 5.92 -17.18
C GLY A 116 15.97 5.39 -16.91
N ARG A 117 15.81 4.10 -16.70
CA ARG A 117 14.53 3.46 -16.40
C ARG A 117 14.37 3.25 -14.91
N GLY A 118 13.65 4.16 -14.24
CA GLY A 118 13.41 4.06 -12.83
C GLY A 118 14.69 4.00 -11.96
N PRO A 119 14.56 3.73 -10.65
CA PRO A 119 13.27 3.64 -9.96
C PRO A 119 12.51 4.96 -9.98
N HIS A 120 11.19 4.87 -10.01
CA HIS A 120 10.33 6.02 -9.79
C HIS A 120 10.14 6.21 -8.28
N THR A 121 10.55 7.37 -7.77
CA THR A 121 10.39 7.69 -6.35
C THR A 121 9.05 8.39 -6.12
N LEU A 122 8.09 7.66 -5.56
CA LEU A 122 6.80 8.21 -5.15
C LEU A 122 6.95 8.89 -3.81
N VAL A 123 6.39 10.09 -3.69
CA VAL A 123 6.42 10.89 -2.47
C VAL A 123 5.08 10.76 -1.75
N TYR A 124 5.09 10.75 -0.44
CA TYR A 124 3.88 10.79 0.38
C TYR A 124 2.98 11.95 -0.06
N ALA A 125 1.72 11.65 -0.31
CA ALA A 125 0.72 12.60 -0.81
C ALA A 125 -0.39 12.89 0.20
N SER A 126 -0.91 11.85 0.89
CA SER A 126 -2.04 12.01 1.82
C SER A 126 -2.21 10.80 2.75
N GLY A 127 -3.09 10.94 3.76
CA GLY A 127 -3.53 9.86 4.64
C GLY A 127 -3.02 9.96 6.09
N THR A 128 -2.29 11.03 6.48
CA THR A 128 -1.85 11.20 7.87
C THR A 128 -3.03 11.15 8.84
N GLY A 129 -2.87 10.46 9.95
CA GLY A 129 -3.92 10.26 10.96
C GLY A 129 -4.92 9.17 10.56
N SER A 130 -4.70 8.45 9.49
CA SER A 130 -5.48 7.29 9.07
C SER A 130 -4.60 6.06 8.93
N ASN A 131 -5.22 4.91 8.71
CA ASN A 131 -4.52 3.65 8.46
C ASN A 131 -4.17 3.44 6.97
N GLU A 132 -4.45 4.41 6.10
CA GLU A 132 -4.13 4.35 4.68
C GLU A 132 -3.26 5.54 4.26
N LEU A 133 -2.07 5.26 3.77
CA LEU A 133 -1.14 6.28 3.30
C LEU A 133 -0.97 6.18 1.79
N VAL A 134 -1.12 7.30 1.09
CA VAL A 134 -0.98 7.37 -0.37
C VAL A 134 0.36 8.01 -0.73
N PHE A 135 1.07 7.35 -1.63
CA PHE A 135 2.30 7.85 -2.24
C PHE A 135 2.07 8.03 -3.73
N SER A 136 2.53 9.14 -4.30
CA SER A 136 2.30 9.43 -5.71
C SER A 136 3.46 10.14 -6.39
N LEU A 137 3.49 10.00 -7.72
CA LEU A 137 4.41 10.69 -8.62
C LEU A 137 3.71 10.97 -9.95
N ALA A 138 3.68 12.23 -10.38
CA ALA A 138 3.23 12.57 -11.72
C ALA A 138 4.35 12.24 -12.73
N ILE A 139 4.05 11.40 -13.71
CA ILE A 139 4.93 11.06 -14.82
C ILE A 139 4.42 11.77 -16.06
N ALA A 140 5.22 12.71 -16.56
CA ALA A 140 4.87 13.49 -17.74
C ALA A 140 4.84 12.61 -19.00
N ALA A 141 4.10 13.03 -19.99
CA ALA A 141 4.10 12.42 -21.32
C ALA A 141 5.53 12.30 -21.87
N ALA A 142 5.82 11.18 -22.51
CA ALA A 142 7.12 10.87 -23.09
C ALA A 142 8.31 10.95 -22.08
N ASN A 143 8.06 10.69 -20.80
CA ASN A 143 9.12 10.64 -19.79
C ASN A 143 10.20 9.63 -20.18
N ALA A 144 11.46 10.06 -20.14
CA ALA A 144 12.60 9.24 -20.58
C ALA A 144 12.87 8.01 -19.67
N ALA A 145 12.42 8.07 -18.41
CA ALA A 145 12.56 6.96 -17.45
C ALA A 145 11.43 5.91 -17.57
N THR A 146 10.49 6.09 -18.51
CA THR A 146 9.35 5.20 -18.70
C THR A 146 9.22 4.85 -20.18
N ASN A 147 9.11 3.56 -20.49
CA ASN A 147 8.88 3.09 -21.85
C ASN A 147 7.61 2.23 -21.93
N ALA A 148 7.10 2.07 -23.16
CA ALA A 148 6.05 1.08 -23.41
C ALA A 148 6.56 -0.32 -23.02
N ASP A 149 5.65 -1.14 -22.54
CA ASP A 149 5.90 -2.50 -22.04
C ASP A 149 6.75 -2.58 -20.74
N ASP A 150 7.09 -1.44 -20.13
CA ASP A 150 7.67 -1.45 -18.79
C ASP A 150 6.68 -2.04 -17.78
N VAL A 151 7.14 -2.95 -16.94
CA VAL A 151 6.34 -3.57 -15.89
C VAL A 151 6.78 -2.99 -14.55
N LEU A 152 5.95 -2.10 -14.01
CA LEU A 152 6.25 -1.39 -12.76
C LEU A 152 5.85 -2.24 -11.56
N VAL A 153 6.77 -2.39 -10.60
CA VAL A 153 6.57 -3.18 -9.38
C VAL A 153 7.04 -2.42 -8.14
N VAL A 154 6.35 -2.62 -7.02
CA VAL A 154 6.76 -2.06 -5.73
C VAL A 154 7.88 -2.88 -5.11
N GLY A 155 7.74 -4.19 -5.05
CA GLY A 155 8.72 -5.09 -4.47
C GLY A 155 8.94 -4.92 -2.96
N ALA A 156 9.79 -5.80 -2.40
CA ALA A 156 10.21 -5.71 -1.02
C ALA A 156 11.17 -4.53 -0.81
N GLN A 157 10.86 -3.65 0.13
CA GLN A 157 11.67 -2.46 0.41
C GLN A 157 11.29 -1.81 1.73
N ASN A 158 12.08 -0.83 2.16
CA ASN A 158 11.69 0.07 3.23
C ASN A 158 11.18 1.40 2.65
N ILE A 159 10.09 1.90 3.22
CA ILE A 159 9.68 3.30 3.02
C ILE A 159 10.78 4.19 3.60
N LEU A 160 11.37 5.04 2.76
CA LEU A 160 12.44 5.93 3.17
C LEU A 160 11.87 7.20 3.82
N LYS A 161 12.61 7.75 4.76
CA LYS A 161 12.24 8.96 5.52
C LYS A 161 13.28 10.07 5.31
N PRO A 162 13.41 10.64 4.11
CA PRO A 162 14.38 11.69 3.83
C PRO A 162 14.05 12.96 4.62
N GLY A 163 15.07 13.79 4.86
CA GLY A 163 14.89 15.09 5.50
C GLY A 163 14.36 15.06 6.93
N GLY A 164 14.50 13.93 7.64
CA GLY A 164 13.97 13.78 9.00
C GLY A 164 12.46 13.49 9.04
N ALA A 165 11.84 13.05 7.94
CA ALA A 165 10.46 12.62 7.92
C ALA A 165 10.19 11.53 8.96
N THR A 166 9.01 11.51 9.53
CA THR A 166 8.61 10.52 10.54
C THR A 166 7.28 9.87 10.17
N MET A 167 7.13 8.62 10.59
CA MET A 167 5.90 7.85 10.53
C MET A 167 5.72 7.22 11.91
N LYS A 168 4.67 7.61 12.61
CA LYS A 168 4.45 7.23 14.00
C LYS A 168 3.02 6.77 14.21
N ASP A 169 2.83 5.90 15.19
CA ASP A 169 1.49 5.59 15.68
C ASP A 169 0.77 6.88 16.10
N THR A 170 -0.46 7.04 15.61
CA THR A 170 -1.28 8.23 15.94
C THR A 170 -1.75 8.20 17.39
N ALA A 171 -1.95 7.00 17.98
CA ALA A 171 -2.50 6.86 19.31
C ALA A 171 -1.54 7.38 20.39
N ASP A 172 -0.24 7.11 20.27
CA ASP A 172 0.77 7.55 21.24
C ASP A 172 1.66 8.70 20.75
N GLY A 173 1.70 8.94 19.44
CA GLY A 173 2.48 10.01 18.80
C GLY A 173 4.01 9.83 18.91
N THR A 174 4.47 8.73 19.47
CA THR A 174 5.89 8.50 19.79
C THR A 174 6.46 7.25 19.15
N THR A 175 5.72 6.15 19.16
CA THR A 175 6.16 4.85 18.62
C THR A 175 6.29 4.92 17.10
N ALA A 176 7.44 4.52 16.58
CA ALA A 176 7.66 4.47 15.15
C ALA A 176 6.84 3.34 14.50
N SER A 177 6.06 3.66 13.49
CA SER A 177 5.34 2.67 12.68
C SER A 177 6.30 1.90 11.77
N ALA A 178 5.93 0.69 11.39
CA ALA A 178 6.69 -0.14 10.46
C ALA A 178 6.87 0.57 9.11
N VAL A 179 8.01 0.36 8.49
CA VAL A 179 8.35 0.91 7.18
C VAL A 179 8.71 -0.18 6.17
N ALA A 180 8.84 -1.43 6.61
CA ALA A 180 9.24 -2.54 5.77
C ALA A 180 8.03 -3.11 5.01
N VAL A 181 8.03 -2.95 3.70
CA VAL A 181 7.16 -3.71 2.78
C VAL A 181 7.81 -5.08 2.60
N SER A 182 7.09 -6.13 2.94
CA SER A 182 7.57 -7.51 2.83
C SER A 182 7.61 -7.98 1.36
N ALA A 183 8.27 -9.10 1.12
CA ALA A 183 8.27 -9.73 -0.20
C ALA A 183 6.86 -10.21 -0.61
N ASP A 184 6.09 -10.70 0.36
CA ASP A 184 4.72 -11.17 0.12
C ASP A 184 3.79 -10.01 -0.23
N GLN A 185 3.89 -8.88 0.50
CA GLN A 185 3.15 -7.65 0.18
C GLN A 185 3.51 -7.11 -1.21
N GLY A 186 4.82 -7.05 -1.52
CA GLY A 186 5.28 -6.61 -2.84
C GLY A 186 4.78 -7.51 -3.98
N THR A 187 4.71 -8.82 -3.74
CA THR A 187 4.16 -9.79 -4.70
C THR A 187 2.65 -9.67 -4.81
N ALA A 188 1.93 -9.55 -3.69
CA ALA A 188 0.48 -9.39 -3.66
C ALA A 188 0.02 -8.08 -4.32
N CYS A 189 0.80 -7.00 -4.19
CA CYS A 189 0.56 -5.74 -4.88
C CYS A 189 0.48 -5.91 -6.41
N GLY A 190 1.20 -6.88 -6.97
CA GLY A 190 1.23 -7.11 -8.41
C GLY A 190 2.01 -6.04 -9.17
N SER A 191 1.61 -5.77 -10.41
CA SER A 191 2.32 -4.87 -11.31
C SER A 191 1.38 -4.03 -12.16
N VAL A 192 1.91 -2.90 -12.64
CA VAL A 192 1.25 -2.05 -13.64
C VAL A 192 2.10 -2.03 -14.90
N THR A 193 1.51 -2.38 -16.04
CA THR A 193 2.20 -2.32 -17.34
C THR A 193 1.96 -0.98 -18.01
N VAL A 194 3.04 -0.36 -18.46
CA VAL A 194 3.00 0.90 -19.20
C VAL A 194 2.61 0.63 -20.65
N VAL A 195 1.58 1.33 -21.13
CA VAL A 195 1.15 1.28 -22.53
C VAL A 195 1.70 2.48 -23.33
N ALA A 196 1.71 2.33 -24.66
CA ALA A 196 2.25 3.33 -25.59
C ALA A 196 1.31 4.54 -25.78
#